data_c5e9384883bcd82080ba98e5c8b77753
#
_entry.id   c5e9384883bcd82080ba98e5c8b77753
#
_cell.length_a   1.000
_cell.length_b   1.000
_cell.length_c   1.000
_cell.angle_alpha   90.00
_cell.angle_beta   90.00
_cell.angle_gamma   90.00
#
_symmetry.space_group_name_H-M   'P 1'
#
loop_
_entity.id
_entity.type
_entity.pdbx_description
1 polymer ?
#
loop_
_entity_poly.entity_id
_entity_poly.type
_entity_poly.pdbx_seq_one_letter_code
_entity_poly.pdbx_strand_id
1 'polypeptide(L)'
;MSKKYLVAGATGLIGTTLVNQIPLNEDVTVIARRKINYKRPVNFLNLDECIKLPHADHLFICLGYPLELRDLLLMRKSIKAKFKAVDYNLVIKIAEAAKQSSIKSVSVISSIEAHPKSLNYYLKVKGQMENKIRELGFESVNIFRPSHLLGEREKEITLDVKIFEFFTNIAGNFLFGWFKKYK
;
A
#
# COMPACT_ATOMS: atom_id res chain seq x y z
N MET A 1 -13.90 -18.24 -17.52
CA MET A 1 -13.07 -18.68 -16.36
C MET A 1 -13.04 -17.55 -15.36
N SER A 2 -13.26 -17.83 -14.06
CA SER A 2 -13.12 -16.84 -13.00
C SER A 2 -11.65 -16.50 -12.80
N LYS A 3 -11.32 -15.22 -12.59
CA LYS A 3 -9.97 -14.79 -12.25
C LYS A 3 -9.70 -15.02 -10.77
N LYS A 4 -8.44 -15.29 -10.45
CA LYS A 4 -7.96 -15.51 -9.07
C LYS A 4 -7.10 -14.35 -8.61
N TYR A 5 -7.49 -13.74 -7.52
CA TYR A 5 -6.80 -12.59 -6.94
C TYR A 5 -6.23 -12.92 -5.57
N LEU A 6 -5.00 -12.48 -5.32
CA LEU A 6 -4.41 -12.44 -3.99
C LEU A 6 -4.40 -11.00 -3.49
N VAL A 7 -4.81 -10.79 -2.23
CA VAL A 7 -4.81 -9.46 -1.61
C VAL A 7 -4.05 -9.52 -0.28
N ALA A 8 -2.83 -9.00 -0.28
CA ALA A 8 -2.04 -8.84 0.94
C ALA A 8 -2.34 -7.48 1.59
N GLY A 9 -2.52 -7.46 2.91
CA GLY A 9 -2.95 -6.26 3.63
C GLY A 9 -4.46 -6.01 3.54
N ALA A 10 -5.22 -7.06 3.34
CA ALA A 10 -6.68 -7.04 3.17
C ALA A 10 -7.46 -6.54 4.40
N THR A 11 -6.84 -6.41 5.57
CA THR A 11 -7.44 -5.85 6.80
C THR A 11 -7.28 -4.33 6.92
N GLY A 12 -6.54 -3.69 6.03
CA GLY A 12 -6.39 -2.24 5.95
C GLY A 12 -7.48 -1.58 5.10
N LEU A 13 -7.59 -0.24 5.18
CA LEU A 13 -8.60 0.54 4.47
C LEU A 13 -8.70 0.18 2.97
N ILE A 14 -7.59 0.27 2.24
CA ILE A 14 -7.58 -0.01 0.80
C ILE A 14 -7.86 -1.49 0.54
N GLY A 15 -7.20 -2.39 1.27
CA GLY A 15 -7.33 -3.83 1.04
C GLY A 15 -8.74 -4.34 1.31
N THR A 16 -9.40 -3.88 2.39
CA THR A 16 -10.80 -4.24 2.70
C THR A 16 -11.75 -3.71 1.63
N THR A 17 -11.59 -2.45 1.22
CA THR A 17 -12.40 -1.85 0.16
C THR A 17 -12.25 -2.62 -1.15
N LEU A 18 -11.00 -2.91 -1.54
CA LEU A 18 -10.70 -3.67 -2.74
C LEU A 18 -11.36 -5.05 -2.73
N VAL A 19 -11.18 -5.82 -1.65
CA VAL A 19 -11.79 -7.16 -1.51
C VAL A 19 -13.30 -7.11 -1.69
N ASN A 20 -13.96 -6.11 -1.11
CA ASN A 20 -15.41 -5.97 -1.20
C ASN A 20 -15.91 -5.48 -2.57
N GLN A 21 -15.05 -4.89 -3.40
CA GLN A 21 -15.36 -4.37 -4.73
C GLN A 21 -15.04 -5.34 -5.88
N ILE A 22 -14.17 -6.33 -5.66
CA ILE A 22 -13.91 -7.37 -6.69
C ILE A 22 -15.23 -8.09 -6.98
N PRO A 23 -15.59 -8.33 -8.25
CA PRO A 23 -16.83 -9.02 -8.64
C PRO A 23 -17.01 -10.36 -7.93
N LEU A 24 -18.25 -10.71 -7.56
CA LEU A 24 -18.56 -11.92 -6.77
C LEU A 24 -18.24 -13.24 -7.49
N ASN A 25 -18.22 -13.23 -8.81
CA ASN A 25 -17.85 -14.39 -9.64
C ASN A 25 -16.35 -14.64 -9.73
N GLU A 26 -15.53 -13.80 -9.12
CA GLU A 26 -14.08 -13.94 -9.09
C GLU A 26 -13.59 -14.56 -7.77
N ASP A 27 -12.51 -15.33 -7.81
CA ASP A 27 -11.91 -15.93 -6.62
C ASP A 27 -10.97 -14.97 -5.91
N VAL A 28 -11.16 -14.77 -4.61
CA VAL A 28 -10.29 -13.91 -3.80
C VAL A 28 -9.69 -14.68 -2.64
N THR A 29 -8.37 -14.67 -2.55
CA THR A 29 -7.61 -15.15 -1.39
C THR A 29 -6.98 -13.96 -0.68
N VAL A 30 -7.31 -13.77 0.58
CA VAL A 30 -6.74 -12.71 1.43
C VAL A 30 -5.54 -13.24 2.19
N ILE A 31 -4.46 -12.46 2.22
CA ILE A 31 -3.24 -12.75 2.96
C ILE A 31 -3.17 -11.76 4.12
N ALA A 32 -3.42 -12.23 5.34
CA ALA A 32 -3.47 -11.40 6.52
C ALA A 32 -3.09 -12.17 7.80
N ARG A 33 -2.76 -11.46 8.88
CA ARG A 33 -2.46 -12.06 10.18
C ARG A 33 -3.70 -12.47 10.97
N ARG A 34 -4.84 -11.86 10.65
CA ARG A 34 -6.14 -12.14 11.32
C ARG A 34 -7.26 -12.18 10.29
N LYS A 35 -8.25 -13.02 10.52
CA LYS A 35 -9.49 -13.02 9.75
C LYS A 35 -10.35 -11.84 10.17
N ILE A 36 -10.99 -11.21 9.19
CA ILE A 36 -12.07 -10.24 9.38
C ILE A 36 -13.25 -10.64 8.47
N ASN A 37 -14.41 -10.07 8.72
CA ASN A 37 -15.57 -10.30 7.88
C ASN A 37 -15.52 -9.41 6.64
N TYR A 38 -15.73 -10.00 5.47
CA TYR A 38 -15.88 -9.30 4.20
C TYR A 38 -17.32 -9.44 3.70
N LYS A 39 -17.76 -8.54 2.82
CA LYS A 39 -19.08 -8.59 2.18
C LYS A 39 -19.19 -9.70 1.12
N ARG A 40 -18.19 -10.56 0.99
CA ARG A 40 -18.11 -11.66 0.04
C ARG A 40 -17.38 -12.87 0.63
N PRO A 41 -17.55 -14.07 0.08
CA PRO A 41 -16.69 -15.20 0.40
C PRO A 41 -15.25 -14.94 -0.01
N VAL A 42 -14.29 -15.32 0.85
CA VAL A 42 -12.84 -15.24 0.58
C VAL A 42 -12.15 -16.48 1.12
N ASN A 43 -11.09 -16.91 0.44
CA ASN A 43 -10.11 -17.83 0.98
C ASN A 43 -9.16 -17.05 1.89
N PHE A 44 -8.70 -17.67 2.96
CA PHE A 44 -7.79 -17.02 3.93
C PHE A 44 -6.45 -17.75 3.97
N LEU A 45 -5.38 -16.97 3.87
CA LEU A 45 -4.01 -17.41 4.03
C LEU A 45 -3.35 -16.63 5.16
N ASN A 46 -2.85 -17.35 6.17
CA ASN A 46 -2.17 -16.69 7.29
C ASN A 46 -0.80 -16.16 6.80
N LEU A 47 -0.59 -14.87 6.99
CA LEU A 47 0.64 -14.19 6.57
C LEU A 47 1.90 -14.73 7.25
N ASP A 48 1.80 -15.12 8.52
CA ASP A 48 2.93 -15.59 9.32
C ASP A 48 3.34 -17.04 8.94
N GLU A 49 2.39 -17.81 8.39
CA GLU A 49 2.56 -19.21 7.95
C GLU A 49 2.82 -19.32 6.44
N CYS A 50 2.74 -18.20 5.71
CA CYS A 50 2.78 -18.18 4.26
C CYS A 50 4.20 -18.36 3.73
N ILE A 51 4.57 -19.60 3.44
CA ILE A 51 5.83 -19.94 2.78
C ILE A 51 5.65 -20.01 1.25
N LYS A 52 4.46 -20.39 0.76
CA LYS A 52 4.14 -20.54 -0.66
C LYS A 52 2.76 -19.95 -0.97
N LEU A 53 2.70 -19.12 -2.00
CA LEU A 53 1.42 -18.55 -2.45
C LEU A 53 0.71 -19.52 -3.43
N PRO A 54 -0.63 -19.60 -3.39
CA PRO A 54 -1.38 -20.33 -4.41
C PRO A 54 -1.26 -19.59 -5.76
N HIS A 55 -1.50 -20.30 -6.84
CA HIS A 55 -1.57 -19.71 -8.18
C HIS A 55 -2.68 -18.65 -8.25
N ALA A 56 -2.37 -17.49 -8.82
CA ALA A 56 -3.32 -16.41 -9.06
C ALA A 56 -2.96 -15.61 -10.30
N ASP A 57 -3.95 -14.95 -10.88
CA ASP A 57 -3.78 -14.10 -12.06
C ASP A 57 -3.17 -12.75 -11.67
N HIS A 58 -3.44 -12.30 -10.45
CA HIS A 58 -2.97 -11.00 -9.97
C HIS A 58 -2.78 -10.95 -8.46
N LEU A 59 -1.71 -10.27 -8.02
CA LEU A 59 -1.43 -9.97 -6.62
C LEU A 59 -1.61 -8.48 -6.35
N PHE A 60 -2.44 -8.14 -5.37
CA PHE A 60 -2.53 -6.80 -4.79
C PHE A 60 -1.78 -6.74 -3.45
N ILE A 61 -0.88 -5.78 -3.30
CA ILE A 61 -0.14 -5.53 -2.06
C ILE A 61 -0.59 -4.19 -1.50
N CYS A 62 -1.50 -4.25 -0.51
CA CYS A 62 -2.09 -3.11 0.19
C CYS A 62 -1.50 -2.97 1.61
N LEU A 63 -0.29 -3.47 1.83
CA LEU A 63 0.40 -3.38 3.11
C LEU A 63 0.87 -1.96 3.38
N GLY A 64 0.82 -1.57 4.66
CA GLY A 64 1.37 -0.32 5.14
C GLY A 64 1.43 -0.31 6.67
N TYR A 65 2.51 0.23 7.22
CA TYR A 65 2.63 0.47 8.65
C TYR A 65 1.82 1.73 9.02
N PRO A 66 0.96 1.69 10.06
CA PRO A 66 0.21 2.86 10.48
C PRO A 66 1.15 3.91 11.05
N LEU A 67 1.30 5.02 10.33
CA LEU A 67 2.09 6.18 10.74
C LEU A 67 1.16 7.31 11.17
N GLU A 68 1.57 8.05 12.20
CA GLU A 68 0.97 9.34 12.56
C GLU A 68 1.62 10.46 11.72
N LEU A 69 0.97 11.61 11.61
CA LEU A 69 1.47 12.73 10.83
C LEU A 69 2.88 13.18 11.26
N ARG A 70 3.13 13.23 12.57
CA ARG A 70 4.45 13.54 13.13
C ARG A 70 5.56 12.59 12.68
N ASP A 71 5.21 11.30 12.45
CA ASP A 71 6.17 10.29 12.01
C ASP A 71 6.55 10.49 10.54
N LEU A 72 5.67 11.08 9.72
CA LEU A 72 5.97 11.42 8.32
C LEU A 72 7.02 12.52 8.22
N LEU A 73 7.03 13.45 9.17
CA LEU A 73 7.99 14.58 9.22
C LEU A 73 9.29 14.18 9.90
N LEU A 74 9.21 13.56 11.09
CA LEU A 74 10.36 13.22 11.91
C LEU A 74 10.24 11.81 12.51
N MET A 75 10.61 10.81 11.72
CA MET A 75 10.49 9.41 12.12
C MET A 75 11.60 8.98 13.08
N ARG A 76 11.22 8.54 14.30
CA ARG A 76 12.15 7.99 15.30
C ARG A 76 12.78 6.68 14.82
N LYS A 77 13.99 6.34 15.31
CA LYS A 77 14.72 5.12 14.91
C LYS A 77 13.88 3.84 15.06
N SER A 78 13.15 3.69 16.17
CA SER A 78 12.29 2.53 16.42
C SER A 78 11.14 2.41 15.41
N ILE A 79 10.54 3.54 15.00
CA ILE A 79 9.48 3.60 14.01
C ILE A 79 10.04 3.33 12.61
N LYS A 80 11.23 3.87 12.29
CA LYS A 80 11.93 3.58 11.02
C LYS A 80 12.11 2.08 10.79
N ALA A 81 12.54 1.34 11.82
CA ALA A 81 12.72 -0.09 11.73
C ALA A 81 11.40 -0.84 11.47
N LYS A 82 10.34 -0.53 12.22
CA LYS A 82 9.00 -1.12 12.06
C LYS A 82 8.39 -0.78 10.70
N PHE A 83 8.49 0.48 10.28
CA PHE A 83 8.02 0.94 8.98
C PHE A 83 8.72 0.18 7.85
N LYS A 84 10.06 0.13 7.85
CA LYS A 84 10.83 -0.60 6.84
C LYS A 84 10.51 -2.08 6.83
N ALA A 85 10.29 -2.68 8.00
CA ALA A 85 9.91 -4.10 8.10
C ALA A 85 8.60 -4.41 7.38
N VAL A 86 7.60 -3.51 7.43
CA VAL A 86 6.30 -3.70 6.76
C VAL A 86 6.33 -3.18 5.33
N ASP A 87 6.69 -1.90 5.13
CA ASP A 87 6.53 -1.20 3.85
C ASP A 87 7.63 -1.51 2.83
N TYR A 88 8.67 -2.21 3.24
CA TYR A 88 9.70 -2.72 2.34
C TYR A 88 9.87 -4.24 2.48
N ASN A 89 10.38 -4.73 3.62
CA ASN A 89 10.80 -6.13 3.73
C ASN A 89 9.64 -7.11 3.50
N LEU A 90 8.49 -6.87 4.13
CA LEU A 90 7.31 -7.74 3.99
C LEU A 90 6.70 -7.64 2.59
N VAL A 91 6.62 -6.43 2.02
CA VAL A 91 6.17 -6.22 0.64
C VAL A 91 7.02 -7.01 -0.34
N ILE A 92 8.36 -6.91 -0.23
CA ILE A 92 9.28 -7.62 -1.11
C ILE A 92 9.19 -9.13 -0.92
N LYS A 93 9.16 -9.60 0.33
CA LYS A 93 9.00 -11.04 0.64
C LYS A 93 7.76 -11.65 -0.04
N ILE A 94 6.61 -10.95 0.01
CA ILE A 94 5.37 -11.41 -0.62
C ILE A 94 5.49 -11.36 -2.14
N ALA A 95 6.09 -10.32 -2.69
CA ALA A 95 6.28 -10.20 -4.13
C ALA A 95 7.23 -11.29 -4.67
N GLU A 96 8.32 -11.60 -3.95
CA GLU A 96 9.23 -12.71 -4.30
C GLU A 96 8.50 -14.07 -4.26
N ALA A 97 7.69 -14.32 -3.24
CA ALA A 97 6.88 -15.53 -3.15
C ALA A 97 5.86 -15.62 -4.30
N ALA A 98 5.26 -14.51 -4.70
CA ALA A 98 4.37 -14.44 -5.85
C ALA A 98 5.09 -14.77 -7.17
N LYS A 99 6.29 -14.25 -7.35
CA LYS A 99 7.11 -14.55 -8.52
C LYS A 99 7.48 -16.03 -8.58
N GLN A 100 7.85 -16.64 -7.45
CA GLN A 100 8.13 -18.08 -7.33
C GLN A 100 6.87 -18.94 -7.63
N SER A 101 5.68 -18.42 -7.34
CA SER A 101 4.40 -19.06 -7.66
C SER A 101 3.90 -18.74 -9.08
N SER A 102 4.78 -18.22 -9.96
CA SER A 102 4.49 -17.87 -11.37
C SER A 102 3.36 -16.85 -11.55
N ILE A 103 3.10 -16.02 -10.54
CA ILE A 103 2.17 -14.90 -10.67
C ILE A 103 2.83 -13.83 -11.54
N LYS A 104 2.13 -13.39 -12.59
CA LYS A 104 2.70 -12.54 -13.63
C LYS A 104 2.43 -11.05 -13.41
N SER A 105 1.41 -10.73 -12.64
CA SER A 105 0.93 -9.36 -12.48
C SER A 105 0.84 -8.96 -11.01
N VAL A 106 1.36 -7.77 -10.67
CA VAL A 106 1.36 -7.22 -9.32
C VAL A 106 0.90 -5.76 -9.31
N SER A 107 0.10 -5.41 -8.31
CA SER A 107 -0.25 -4.04 -7.96
C SER A 107 0.22 -3.71 -6.55
N VAL A 108 0.87 -2.58 -6.35
CA VAL A 108 1.37 -2.18 -5.03
C VAL A 108 0.99 -0.74 -4.70
N ILE A 109 0.66 -0.50 -3.43
CA ILE A 109 0.37 0.84 -2.92
C ILE A 109 1.67 1.49 -2.43
N SER A 110 2.01 2.60 -3.07
CA SER A 110 3.15 3.45 -2.74
C SER A 110 2.68 4.81 -2.20
N SER A 111 3.35 5.87 -2.55
CA SER A 111 3.02 7.25 -2.17
C SER A 111 3.39 8.22 -3.28
N ILE A 112 2.66 9.33 -3.39
CA ILE A 112 3.10 10.47 -4.18
C ILE A 112 4.52 10.89 -3.75
N GLU A 113 5.35 11.34 -4.68
CA GLU A 113 6.75 11.74 -4.46
C GLU A 113 7.68 10.64 -3.92
N ALA A 114 7.24 9.36 -3.92
CA ALA A 114 8.12 8.26 -3.58
C ALA A 114 9.37 8.27 -4.50
N HIS A 115 10.57 8.38 -3.90
CA HIS A 115 11.82 8.44 -4.64
C HIS A 115 12.96 7.81 -3.83
N PRO A 116 13.79 6.91 -4.41
CA PRO A 116 14.80 6.14 -3.66
C PRO A 116 15.93 6.99 -3.08
N LYS A 117 16.12 8.22 -3.59
CA LYS A 117 17.10 9.18 -3.09
C LYS A 117 16.48 10.31 -2.26
N SER A 118 15.20 10.22 -1.88
CA SER A 118 14.54 11.23 -1.06
C SER A 118 15.24 11.41 0.28
N LEU A 119 15.33 12.65 0.77
CA LEU A 119 15.79 12.98 2.12
C LEU A 119 14.76 12.57 3.18
N ASN A 120 13.47 12.58 2.83
CA ASN A 120 12.41 12.06 3.68
C ASN A 120 12.47 10.53 3.72
N TYR A 121 12.61 9.96 4.92
CA TYR A 121 12.79 8.51 5.10
C TYR A 121 11.60 7.69 4.59
N TYR A 122 10.36 8.17 4.79
CA TYR A 122 9.14 7.52 4.32
C TYR A 122 9.16 7.41 2.78
N LEU A 123 9.36 8.53 2.09
CA LEU A 123 9.40 8.58 0.63
C LEU A 123 10.58 7.78 0.05
N LYS A 124 11.71 7.79 0.76
CA LYS A 124 12.89 7.00 0.39
C LYS A 124 12.59 5.49 0.41
N VAL A 125 12.00 5.00 1.49
CA VAL A 125 11.67 3.57 1.63
C VAL A 125 10.63 3.15 0.59
N LYS A 126 9.60 3.97 0.36
CA LYS A 126 8.61 3.73 -0.70
C LYS A 126 9.26 3.68 -2.08
N GLY A 127 10.11 4.63 -2.41
CA GLY A 127 10.85 4.62 -3.70
C GLY A 127 11.80 3.43 -3.87
N GLN A 128 12.47 3.01 -2.79
CA GLN A 128 13.30 1.80 -2.81
C GLN A 128 12.46 0.54 -3.02
N MET A 129 11.30 0.45 -2.38
CA MET A 129 10.35 -0.65 -2.57
C MET A 129 9.87 -0.72 -4.01
N GLU A 130 9.48 0.40 -4.62
CA GLU A 130 9.05 0.45 -6.02
C GLU A 130 10.13 -0.05 -6.98
N ASN A 131 11.39 0.39 -6.80
CA ASN A 131 12.49 -0.08 -7.62
C ASN A 131 12.68 -1.59 -7.49
N LYS A 132 12.66 -2.10 -6.26
CA LYS A 132 12.82 -3.54 -6.02
C LYS A 132 11.69 -4.36 -6.65
N ILE A 133 10.44 -3.89 -6.60
CA ILE A 133 9.30 -4.55 -7.28
C ILE A 133 9.52 -4.62 -8.80
N ARG A 134 10.01 -3.53 -9.42
CA ARG A 134 10.30 -3.52 -10.87
C ARG A 134 11.43 -4.51 -11.23
N GLU A 135 12.46 -4.62 -10.38
CA GLU A 135 13.59 -5.54 -10.58
C GLU A 135 13.17 -7.04 -10.51
N LEU A 136 12.04 -7.37 -9.86
CA LEU A 136 11.57 -8.76 -9.78
C LEU A 136 11.07 -9.32 -11.12
N GLY A 137 10.87 -8.48 -12.14
CA GLY A 137 10.59 -8.91 -13.50
C GLY A 137 9.19 -9.52 -13.67
N PHE A 138 8.16 -8.96 -13.02
CA PHE A 138 6.77 -9.27 -13.34
C PHE A 138 6.43 -8.83 -14.76
N GLU A 139 5.52 -9.52 -15.44
CA GLU A 139 5.04 -9.12 -16.76
C GLU A 139 4.25 -7.80 -16.69
N SER A 140 3.53 -7.56 -15.59
CA SER A 140 2.81 -6.32 -15.33
C SER A 140 3.04 -5.84 -13.90
N VAL A 141 3.46 -4.58 -13.77
CA VAL A 141 3.67 -3.91 -12.48
C VAL A 141 2.86 -2.62 -12.45
N ASN A 142 1.89 -2.53 -11.55
CA ASN A 142 1.11 -1.33 -11.32
C ASN A 142 1.48 -0.72 -9.97
N ILE A 143 1.93 0.52 -9.96
CA ILE A 143 2.30 1.25 -8.75
C ILE A 143 1.32 2.39 -8.54
N PHE A 144 0.49 2.28 -7.50
CA PHE A 144 -0.46 3.32 -7.13
C PHE A 144 0.18 4.26 -6.12
N ARG A 145 0.24 5.54 -6.44
CA ARG A 145 0.83 6.60 -5.61
C ARG A 145 -0.25 7.57 -5.13
N PRO A 146 -1.06 7.18 -4.14
CA PRO A 146 -2.05 8.10 -3.59
C PRO A 146 -1.36 9.26 -2.88
N SER A 147 -1.99 10.45 -2.93
CA SER A 147 -1.61 11.60 -2.12
C SER A 147 -2.26 11.52 -0.75
N HIS A 148 -3.58 11.40 -0.74
CA HIS A 148 -4.41 11.31 0.45
C HIS A 148 -5.41 10.17 0.31
N LEU A 149 -5.53 9.37 1.35
CA LEU A 149 -6.53 8.30 1.41
C LEU A 149 -7.73 8.79 2.21
N LEU A 150 -8.83 9.04 1.52
CA LEU A 150 -10.11 9.33 2.14
C LEU A 150 -10.87 8.03 2.38
N GLY A 151 -11.37 7.83 3.59
CA GLY A 151 -12.17 6.66 3.95
C GLY A 151 -12.42 6.56 5.44
N GLU A 152 -13.50 5.89 5.80
CA GLU A 152 -13.80 5.56 7.21
C GLU A 152 -12.77 4.55 7.72
N ARG A 153 -12.00 4.95 8.71
CA ARG A 153 -11.15 4.04 9.49
C ARG A 153 -11.88 3.73 10.80
N GLU A 154 -11.74 2.51 11.30
CA GLU A 154 -12.21 2.13 12.64
C GLU A 154 -11.60 2.99 13.76
N LYS A 155 -10.54 3.72 13.48
CA LYS A 155 -9.96 4.72 14.37
C LYS A 155 -10.26 6.11 13.83
N GLU A 156 -10.80 6.97 14.70
CA GLU A 156 -11.03 8.39 14.40
C GLU A 156 -9.80 9.03 13.75
N ILE A 157 -10.06 9.82 12.70
CA ILE A 157 -9.04 10.67 12.08
C ILE A 157 -8.59 11.64 13.15
N THR A 158 -7.35 11.49 13.64
CA THR A 158 -6.78 12.39 14.64
C THR A 158 -6.82 13.83 14.11
N LEU A 159 -7.06 14.78 15.00
CA LEU A 159 -7.14 16.23 14.70
C LEU A 159 -5.96 16.69 13.81
N ASP A 160 -4.80 16.07 13.99
CA ASP A 160 -3.55 16.33 13.25
C ASP A 160 -3.70 16.13 11.73
N VAL A 161 -4.50 15.16 11.28
CA VAL A 161 -4.73 14.92 9.84
C VAL A 161 -5.60 16.03 9.26
N LYS A 162 -6.64 16.49 9.99
CA LYS A 162 -7.49 17.61 9.59
C LYS A 162 -6.72 18.93 9.51
N ILE A 163 -5.79 19.15 10.46
CA ILE A 163 -4.92 20.33 10.48
C ILE A 163 -3.96 20.29 9.28
N PHE A 164 -3.39 19.13 8.95
CA PHE A 164 -2.50 18.99 7.80
C PHE A 164 -3.24 19.20 6.46
N GLU A 165 -4.46 18.67 6.31
CA GLU A 165 -5.32 18.94 5.16
C GLU A 165 -5.61 20.43 5.01
N PHE A 166 -5.86 21.12 6.12
CA PHE A 166 -6.08 22.56 6.12
C PHE A 166 -4.83 23.34 5.66
N PHE A 167 -3.64 22.98 6.16
CA PHE A 167 -2.38 23.64 5.77
C PHE A 167 -1.95 23.29 4.35
N THR A 168 -2.15 22.06 3.86
CA THR A 168 -1.82 21.69 2.48
C THR A 168 -2.75 22.34 1.48
N ASN A 169 -4.04 22.51 1.80
CA ASN A 169 -4.98 23.26 0.98
C ASN A 169 -4.63 24.75 0.90
N ILE A 170 -4.20 25.35 2.01
CA ILE A 170 -3.73 26.75 2.05
C ILE A 170 -2.43 26.90 1.26
N ALA A 171 -1.43 26.04 1.50
CA ALA A 171 -0.15 26.07 0.81
C ALA A 171 -0.30 25.77 -0.70
N GLY A 172 -1.16 24.82 -1.06
CA GLY A 172 -1.48 24.52 -2.47
C GLY A 172 -2.08 25.73 -3.19
N ASN A 173 -3.04 26.41 -2.58
CA ASN A 173 -3.63 27.63 -3.14
C ASN A 173 -2.64 28.78 -3.24
N PHE A 174 -1.68 28.88 -2.31
CA PHE A 174 -0.67 29.95 -2.31
C PHE A 174 0.43 29.69 -3.36
N LEU A 175 0.88 28.44 -3.52
CA LEU A 175 1.86 28.06 -4.55
C LEU A 175 1.27 28.12 -5.97
N PHE A 176 0.03 27.70 -6.18
CA PHE A 176 -0.65 27.84 -7.47
C PHE A 176 -0.91 29.31 -7.85
N GLY A 177 -1.14 30.18 -6.87
CA GLY A 177 -1.26 31.63 -7.10
C GLY A 177 0.05 32.28 -7.57
N TRP A 178 1.21 31.78 -7.13
CA TRP A 178 2.52 32.32 -7.51
C TRP A 178 2.94 31.89 -8.92
N PHE A 179 2.65 30.66 -9.33
CA PHE A 179 2.94 30.19 -10.70
C PHE A 179 2.07 30.86 -11.79
N LYS A 180 0.93 31.46 -11.43
CA LYS A 180 0.12 32.25 -12.39
C LYS A 180 0.71 33.62 -12.75
N LYS A 181 1.77 34.06 -12.08
CA LYS A 181 2.39 35.38 -12.34
C LYS A 181 3.54 35.36 -13.37
N TYR A 182 3.86 34.18 -13.92
CA TYR A 182 4.89 34.03 -14.94
C TYR A 182 4.31 33.37 -16.21
N LYS A 183 3.32 34.05 -16.80
CA LYS A 183 2.93 33.92 -18.21
C LYS A 183 2.99 35.28 -18.87
#